data_f8088500405c12862c27bed79b58715d
#
_entry.id   f8088500405c12862c27bed79b58715d
#
_cell.length_a   1.000
_cell.length_b   1.000
_cell.length_c   1.000
_cell.angle_alpha   90.00
_cell.angle_beta   90.00
_cell.angle_gamma   90.00
#
_symmetry.space_group_name_H-M   'P 1'
#
loop_
_entity.id
_entity.type
_entity.pdbx_description
1 polymer ?
#
loop_
_entity_poly.entity_id
_entity_poly.type
_entity_poly.pdbx_seq_one_letter_code
_entity_poly.pdbx_strand_id
1 'polypeptide(L)'
;MGKVLDNPFTDGRGDKCFGCSGGNAHGLHLEFEEDGDEVLCRWTPDARFQSWDGVLHGGIISTILDETAGWAAMRRFNRSAMTTRLDVKFMKPVRIGGGAIEARAGYVEQINGKIARFHATVRNADGDVCAEADADYYIMDAERSKAMGFSSFGDAANGAGRKSFA
;
A
#
# COMPACT_ATOMS: atom_id res chain seq x y z
N MET A 1 -12.22 1.09 14.19
CA MET A 1 -11.43 2.11 13.47
C MET A 1 -9.99 1.67 13.57
N GLY A 2 -9.34 1.52 12.41
CA GLY A 2 -7.93 1.20 12.35
C GLY A 2 -7.05 2.30 12.96
N LYS A 3 -5.82 1.97 13.28
CA LYS A 3 -4.83 2.96 13.74
C LYS A 3 -4.16 3.58 12.52
N VAL A 4 -4.21 4.90 12.39
CA VAL A 4 -3.50 5.64 11.34
C VAL A 4 -2.00 5.36 11.44
N LEU A 5 -1.39 5.06 10.31
CA LEU A 5 0.04 4.81 10.18
C LEU A 5 0.75 6.10 9.75
N ASP A 6 1.70 6.54 10.55
CA ASP A 6 2.57 7.65 10.17
C ASP A 6 3.55 7.21 9.07
N ASN A 7 3.93 8.15 8.19
CA ASN A 7 4.91 7.88 7.15
C ASN A 7 6.28 7.54 7.78
N PRO A 8 6.85 6.35 7.52
CA PRO A 8 8.09 5.92 8.14
C PRO A 8 9.36 6.58 7.54
N PHE A 9 9.22 7.35 6.46
CA PHE A 9 10.33 8.07 5.82
C PHE A 9 10.38 9.49 6.36
N THR A 10 11.20 9.72 7.38
CA THR A 10 11.22 10.97 8.17
C THR A 10 12.28 11.98 7.73
N ASP A 11 13.14 11.65 6.77
CA ASP A 11 14.25 12.49 6.32
C ASP A 11 13.97 13.29 5.03
N GLY A 12 12.71 13.41 4.64
CA GLY A 12 12.26 14.12 3.44
C GLY A 12 12.42 13.34 2.13
N ARG A 13 13.03 12.15 2.14
CA ARG A 13 13.19 11.35 0.91
C ARG A 13 11.88 10.77 0.41
N GLY A 14 10.89 10.57 1.29
CA GLY A 14 9.54 10.13 0.95
C GLY A 14 8.59 11.26 0.51
N ASP A 15 9.00 12.53 0.60
CA ASP A 15 8.11 13.69 0.39
C ASP A 15 7.62 13.90 -1.05
N LYS A 16 8.11 13.09 -1.99
CA LYS A 16 7.72 13.16 -3.40
C LYS A 16 7.08 11.89 -3.93
N CYS A 17 6.78 10.93 -3.06
CA CYS A 17 6.08 9.72 -3.48
C CYS A 17 4.75 10.07 -4.16
N PHE A 18 4.52 9.51 -5.35
CA PHE A 18 3.28 9.74 -6.09
C PHE A 18 2.06 9.14 -5.36
N GLY A 19 2.22 8.00 -4.70
CA GLY A 19 1.12 7.34 -3.99
C GLY A 19 0.77 8.04 -2.68
N CYS A 20 1.73 8.18 -1.76
CA CYS A 20 1.46 8.45 -0.36
C CYS A 20 2.01 9.77 0.18
N SER A 21 2.69 10.61 -0.61
CA SER A 21 3.21 11.88 -0.10
C SER A 21 2.22 13.02 -0.19
N GLY A 22 1.97 13.71 0.90
CA GLY A 22 1.24 14.98 0.92
C GLY A 22 2.01 16.14 0.26
N GLY A 23 3.32 16.00 0.10
CA GLY A 23 4.19 17.02 -0.54
C GLY A 23 4.20 16.96 -2.07
N ASN A 24 3.65 15.91 -2.69
CA ASN A 24 3.54 15.81 -4.15
C ASN A 24 2.18 16.33 -4.63
N ALA A 25 2.14 17.55 -5.17
CA ALA A 25 0.91 18.17 -5.66
C ALA A 25 0.17 17.37 -6.75
N HIS A 26 0.84 16.45 -7.42
CA HIS A 26 0.26 15.58 -8.47
C HIS A 26 -0.04 14.17 -7.97
N GLY A 27 0.25 13.87 -6.69
CA GLY A 27 0.10 12.55 -6.10
C GLY A 27 -1.35 12.20 -5.71
N LEU A 28 -1.51 10.95 -5.27
CA LEU A 28 -2.79 10.44 -4.81
C LEU A 28 -3.08 10.80 -3.35
N HIS A 29 -2.05 11.14 -2.57
CA HIS A 29 -2.11 11.48 -1.15
C HIS A 29 -2.83 10.38 -0.32
N LEU A 30 -2.44 9.13 -0.58
CA LEU A 30 -3.01 7.98 0.12
C LEU A 30 -2.62 8.00 1.60
N GLU A 31 -3.59 7.76 2.46
CA GLU A 31 -3.40 7.58 3.90
C GLU A 31 -3.74 6.15 4.29
N PHE A 32 -2.97 5.58 5.21
CA PHE A 32 -3.06 4.17 5.56
C PHE A 32 -3.39 3.98 7.03
N GLU A 33 -4.20 2.96 7.30
CA GLU A 33 -4.58 2.53 8.63
C GLU A 33 -4.22 1.05 8.83
N GLU A 34 -3.81 0.70 10.06
CA GLU A 34 -3.65 -0.69 10.47
C GLU A 34 -4.97 -1.22 11.01
N ASP A 35 -5.43 -2.36 10.51
CA ASP A 35 -6.64 -3.05 10.95
C ASP A 35 -6.33 -4.54 11.14
N GLY A 36 -5.98 -4.92 12.37
CA GLY A 36 -5.48 -6.25 12.67
C GLY A 36 -4.14 -6.54 11.98
N ASP A 37 -4.11 -7.59 11.17
CA ASP A 37 -2.93 -7.99 10.40
C ASP A 37 -2.88 -7.37 8.98
N GLU A 38 -3.85 -6.54 8.65
CA GLU A 38 -3.98 -5.87 7.35
C GLU A 38 -3.66 -4.37 7.44
N VAL A 39 -3.32 -3.81 6.30
CA VAL A 39 -3.29 -2.37 6.07
C VAL A 39 -4.41 -2.00 5.11
N LEU A 40 -5.11 -0.93 5.41
CA LEU A 40 -6.18 -0.40 4.58
C LEU A 40 -5.95 1.06 4.23
N CYS A 41 -6.50 1.45 3.09
CA CYS A 41 -6.54 2.82 2.60
C CYS A 41 -7.94 3.12 2.07
N ARG A 42 -8.48 4.29 2.43
CA ARG A 42 -9.73 4.81 1.85
C ARG A 42 -9.41 6.03 1.03
N TRP A 43 -9.85 6.04 -0.21
CA TRP A 43 -9.56 7.13 -1.13
C TRP A 43 -10.76 7.39 -2.05
N THR A 44 -11.02 8.67 -2.34
CA THR A 44 -12.10 9.06 -3.24
C THR A 44 -11.53 9.33 -4.64
N PRO A 45 -11.99 8.58 -5.67
CA PRO A 45 -11.54 8.78 -7.04
C PRO A 45 -11.80 10.20 -7.54
N ASP A 46 -10.76 10.83 -8.09
CA ASP A 46 -10.80 12.18 -8.67
C ASP A 46 -10.79 12.11 -10.20
N ALA A 47 -11.54 12.99 -10.86
CA ALA A 47 -11.66 13.07 -12.32
C ALA A 47 -10.33 13.29 -13.05
N ARG A 48 -9.32 13.86 -12.37
CA ARG A 48 -7.95 14.01 -12.91
C ARG A 48 -7.30 12.68 -13.27
N PHE A 49 -7.76 11.59 -12.66
CA PHE A 49 -7.21 10.25 -12.82
C PHE A 49 -8.10 9.33 -13.65
N GLN A 50 -9.02 9.89 -14.43
CA GLN A 50 -9.87 9.08 -15.30
C GLN A 50 -9.13 8.53 -16.51
N SER A 51 -9.64 7.40 -17.02
CA SER A 51 -9.30 6.85 -18.33
C SER A 51 -10.44 7.13 -19.32
N TRP A 52 -11.41 6.24 -19.39
CA TRP A 52 -12.66 6.47 -20.09
C TRP A 52 -13.55 7.38 -19.25
N ASP A 53 -14.51 8.08 -19.91
CA ASP A 53 -15.37 9.02 -19.22
C ASP A 53 -16.05 8.40 -17.98
N GLY A 54 -15.82 9.01 -16.84
CA GLY A 54 -16.35 8.58 -15.55
C GLY A 54 -15.73 7.28 -14.98
N VAL A 55 -14.62 6.77 -15.54
CA VAL A 55 -13.94 5.54 -15.07
C VAL A 55 -12.51 5.85 -14.60
N LEU A 56 -12.18 5.39 -13.40
CA LEU A 56 -10.83 5.50 -12.86
C LEU A 56 -9.83 4.70 -13.70
N HIS A 57 -8.67 5.29 -13.99
CA HIS A 57 -7.62 4.63 -14.78
C HIS A 57 -7.07 3.39 -14.08
N GLY A 58 -6.93 2.28 -14.83
CA GLY A 58 -6.42 1.01 -14.29
C GLY A 58 -5.01 1.11 -13.70
N GLY A 59 -4.14 1.96 -14.26
CA GLY A 59 -2.83 2.24 -13.69
C GLY A 59 -2.89 2.90 -12.31
N ILE A 60 -3.90 3.74 -12.05
CA ILE A 60 -4.12 4.34 -10.72
C ILE A 60 -4.60 3.26 -9.74
N ILE A 61 -5.50 2.36 -10.16
CA ILE A 61 -5.93 1.21 -9.34
C ILE A 61 -4.72 0.33 -9.00
N SER A 62 -3.84 0.07 -9.98
CA SER A 62 -2.60 -0.70 -9.76
C SER A 62 -1.66 0.00 -8.77
N THR A 63 -1.54 1.34 -8.85
CA THR A 63 -0.76 2.13 -7.89
C THR A 63 -1.34 2.01 -6.47
N ILE A 64 -2.66 2.09 -6.32
CA ILE A 64 -3.32 1.97 -5.00
C ILE A 64 -3.10 0.57 -4.41
N LEU A 65 -3.20 -0.48 -5.23
CA LEU A 65 -2.93 -1.87 -4.81
C LEU A 65 -1.46 -2.05 -4.39
N ASP A 66 -0.52 -1.54 -5.19
CA ASP A 66 0.92 -1.60 -4.90
C ASP A 66 1.28 -0.84 -3.62
N GLU A 67 0.81 0.40 -3.48
CA GLU A 67 1.08 1.21 -2.29
C GLU A 67 0.50 0.54 -1.03
N THR A 68 -0.75 0.07 -1.07
CA THR A 68 -1.38 -0.56 0.10
C THR A 68 -0.64 -1.83 0.52
N ALA A 69 -0.24 -2.68 -0.44
CA ALA A 69 0.54 -3.87 -0.18
C ALA A 69 1.98 -3.55 0.27
N GLY A 70 2.60 -2.51 -0.29
CA GLY A 70 3.92 -2.02 0.12
C GLY A 70 3.93 -1.52 1.56
N TRP A 71 2.89 -0.78 1.97
CA TRP A 71 2.73 -0.35 3.35
C TRP A 71 2.48 -1.53 4.29
N ALA A 72 1.70 -2.54 3.87
CA ALA A 72 1.53 -3.77 4.63
C ALA A 72 2.87 -4.52 4.80
N ALA A 73 3.69 -4.57 3.75
CA ALA A 73 5.02 -5.18 3.80
C ALA A 73 5.95 -4.42 4.76
N MET A 74 6.03 -3.10 4.63
CA MET A 74 6.85 -2.27 5.51
C MET A 74 6.38 -2.37 6.96
N ARG A 75 5.06 -2.36 7.19
CA ARG A 75 4.47 -2.46 8.53
C ARG A 75 4.78 -3.81 9.18
N ARG A 76 4.62 -4.92 8.43
CA ARG A 76 4.85 -6.27 8.93
C ARG A 76 6.30 -6.52 9.32
N PHE A 77 7.24 -6.10 8.49
CA PHE A 77 8.66 -6.39 8.69
C PHE A 77 9.41 -5.27 9.41
N ASN A 78 8.80 -4.09 9.55
CA ASN A 78 9.41 -2.87 10.05
C ASN A 78 10.74 -2.54 9.32
N ARG A 79 10.69 -2.62 7.99
CA ARG A 79 11.77 -2.41 7.04
C ARG A 79 11.20 -1.73 5.80
N SER A 80 12.05 -1.04 5.05
CA SER A 80 11.68 -0.64 3.69
C SER A 80 11.55 -1.87 2.80
N ALA A 81 10.67 -1.76 1.81
CA ALA A 81 10.38 -2.82 0.86
C ALA A 81 10.35 -2.25 -0.56
N MET A 82 10.69 -3.08 -1.53
CA MET A 82 10.61 -2.74 -2.96
C MET A 82 9.80 -3.78 -3.70
N THR A 83 8.87 -3.32 -4.52
CA THR A 83 8.05 -4.16 -5.38
C THR A 83 8.93 -4.87 -6.40
N THR A 84 8.82 -6.18 -6.47
CA THR A 84 9.53 -7.02 -7.46
C THR A 84 8.56 -7.64 -8.46
N ARG A 85 7.29 -7.79 -8.09
CA ARG A 85 6.23 -8.29 -8.94
C ARG A 85 4.91 -7.69 -8.49
N LEU A 86 4.07 -7.31 -9.45
CA LEU A 86 2.68 -6.92 -9.24
C LEU A 86 1.83 -7.58 -10.33
N ASP A 87 0.95 -8.48 -9.92
CA ASP A 87 0.03 -9.21 -10.80
C ASP A 87 -1.40 -8.76 -10.49
N VAL A 88 -1.97 -7.94 -11.36
CA VAL A 88 -3.26 -7.28 -11.13
C VAL A 88 -4.35 -7.89 -12.00
N LYS A 89 -5.48 -8.21 -11.39
CA LYS A 89 -6.69 -8.62 -12.05
C LYS A 89 -7.79 -7.59 -11.83
N PHE A 90 -8.35 -7.08 -12.92
CA PHE A 90 -9.47 -6.14 -12.92
C PHE A 90 -10.77 -6.89 -13.15
N MET A 91 -11.78 -6.68 -12.29
CA MET A 91 -13.05 -7.39 -12.33
C MET A 91 -14.23 -6.48 -12.62
N LYS A 92 -14.23 -5.27 -12.04
CA LYS A 92 -15.29 -4.27 -12.23
C LYS A 92 -14.67 -2.88 -12.37
N PRO A 93 -15.26 -1.99 -13.19
CA PRO A 93 -14.81 -0.60 -13.27
C PRO A 93 -15.06 0.13 -11.95
N VAL A 94 -14.09 0.93 -11.52
CA VAL A 94 -14.28 1.91 -10.45
C VAL A 94 -14.82 3.19 -11.06
N ARG A 95 -16.00 3.64 -10.59
CA ARG A 95 -16.65 4.86 -11.09
C ARG A 95 -16.16 6.10 -10.34
N ILE A 96 -15.84 7.14 -11.10
CA ILE A 96 -15.61 8.48 -10.54
C ILE A 96 -16.97 9.05 -10.14
N GLY A 97 -17.04 9.60 -8.92
CA GLY A 97 -18.31 10.03 -8.34
C GLY A 97 -19.13 8.90 -7.69
N GLY A 98 -18.65 7.66 -7.73
CA GLY A 98 -19.29 6.51 -7.08
C GLY A 98 -18.99 6.35 -5.58
N GLY A 99 -18.40 7.37 -4.93
CA GLY A 99 -18.01 7.33 -3.53
C GLY A 99 -16.56 6.87 -3.31
N ALA A 100 -16.17 6.78 -2.04
CA ALA A 100 -14.84 6.32 -1.68
C ALA A 100 -14.66 4.83 -1.97
N ILE A 101 -13.47 4.46 -2.42
CA ILE A 101 -13.03 3.08 -2.52
C ILE A 101 -12.24 2.70 -1.26
N GLU A 102 -12.21 1.40 -0.96
CA GLU A 102 -11.36 0.83 0.09
C GLU A 102 -10.38 -0.14 -0.54
N ALA A 103 -9.08 0.09 -0.31
CA ALA A 103 -8.03 -0.86 -0.60
C ALA A 103 -7.59 -1.54 0.69
N ARG A 104 -7.37 -2.86 0.65
CA ARG A 104 -6.85 -3.66 1.78
C ARG A 104 -5.74 -4.56 1.30
N ALA A 105 -4.71 -4.75 2.14
CA ALA A 105 -3.64 -5.68 1.86
C ALA A 105 -3.20 -6.44 3.11
N GLY A 106 -2.95 -7.72 2.94
CA GLY A 106 -2.48 -8.63 3.98
C GLY A 106 -1.37 -9.55 3.50
N TYR A 107 -0.59 -10.05 4.45
CA TYR A 107 0.49 -11.00 4.18
C TYR A 107 -0.05 -12.37 3.78
N VAL A 108 0.55 -12.96 2.76
CA VAL A 108 0.23 -14.33 2.30
C VAL A 108 1.32 -15.30 2.74
N GLU A 109 2.53 -15.13 2.22
CA GLU A 109 3.62 -16.10 2.43
C GLU A 109 5.01 -15.46 2.29
N GLN A 110 6.00 -16.17 2.82
CA GLN A 110 7.41 -15.93 2.53
C GLN A 110 7.82 -16.78 1.34
N ILE A 111 8.19 -16.15 0.22
CA ILE A 111 8.62 -16.87 -0.98
C ILE A 111 10.05 -17.41 -0.80
N ASN A 112 10.93 -16.57 -0.24
CA ASN A 112 12.30 -16.93 0.11
C ASN A 112 12.81 -16.03 1.24
N GLY A 113 14.08 -16.15 1.62
CA GLY A 113 14.65 -15.39 2.73
C GLY A 113 14.53 -13.86 2.64
N LYS A 114 14.19 -13.29 1.48
CA LYS A 114 14.12 -11.84 1.27
C LYS A 114 12.86 -11.36 0.55
N ILE A 115 12.08 -12.25 -0.04
CA ILE A 115 10.87 -11.91 -0.79
C ILE A 115 9.65 -12.46 -0.08
N ALA A 116 8.67 -11.59 0.16
CA ALA A 116 7.39 -11.92 0.75
C ALA A 116 6.23 -11.50 -0.18
N ARG A 117 5.17 -12.30 -0.20
CA ARG A 117 3.95 -12.05 -0.97
C ARG A 117 2.86 -11.47 -0.09
N PHE A 118 2.18 -10.48 -0.66
CA PHE A 118 0.99 -9.86 -0.12
C PHE A 118 -0.15 -9.96 -1.13
N HIS A 119 -1.36 -10.09 -0.63
CA HIS A 119 -2.57 -9.99 -1.45
C HIS A 119 -3.27 -8.69 -1.13
N ALA A 120 -3.70 -7.97 -2.16
CA ALA A 120 -4.42 -6.71 -2.04
C ALA A 120 -5.71 -6.71 -2.85
N THR A 121 -6.73 -6.01 -2.36
CA THR A 121 -8.01 -5.83 -3.03
C THR A 121 -8.43 -4.37 -3.04
N VAL A 122 -9.15 -3.95 -4.07
CA VAL A 122 -9.86 -2.66 -4.12
C VAL A 122 -11.35 -2.95 -4.22
N ARG A 123 -12.14 -2.34 -3.32
CA ARG A 123 -13.60 -2.40 -3.29
C ARG A 123 -14.19 -1.03 -3.56
N ASN A 124 -15.33 -1.00 -4.28
CA ASN A 124 -16.12 0.23 -4.42
C ASN A 124 -16.97 0.52 -3.17
N ALA A 125 -17.71 1.61 -3.19
CA ALA A 125 -18.58 2.02 -2.07
C ALA A 125 -19.72 1.02 -1.79
N ASP A 126 -20.10 0.20 -2.77
CA ASP A 126 -21.11 -0.85 -2.62
C ASP A 126 -20.53 -2.15 -2.02
N GLY A 127 -19.21 -2.21 -1.79
CA GLY A 127 -18.50 -3.37 -1.26
C GLY A 127 -18.07 -4.40 -2.31
N ASP A 128 -18.34 -4.15 -3.60
CA ASP A 128 -17.90 -5.02 -4.69
C ASP A 128 -16.38 -4.97 -4.88
N VAL A 129 -15.74 -6.13 -5.04
CA VAL A 129 -14.35 -6.21 -5.44
C VAL A 129 -14.20 -5.76 -6.89
N CYS A 130 -13.48 -4.67 -7.11
CA CYS A 130 -13.23 -4.11 -8.43
C CYS A 130 -11.90 -4.57 -9.03
N ALA A 131 -10.89 -4.77 -8.18
CA ALA A 131 -9.59 -5.30 -8.58
C ALA A 131 -8.94 -6.02 -7.41
N GLU A 132 -8.04 -6.95 -7.74
CA GLU A 132 -7.18 -7.65 -6.78
C GLU A 132 -5.77 -7.77 -7.35
N ALA A 133 -4.78 -7.94 -6.47
CA ALA A 133 -3.40 -8.15 -6.87
C ALA A 133 -2.67 -9.09 -5.91
N ASP A 134 -1.77 -9.90 -6.48
CA ASP A 134 -0.67 -10.51 -5.76
C ASP A 134 0.60 -9.69 -6.01
N ALA A 135 1.21 -9.22 -4.93
CA ALA A 135 2.40 -8.38 -4.97
C ALA A 135 3.55 -9.01 -4.18
N ASP A 136 4.71 -9.12 -4.80
CA ASP A 136 5.93 -9.64 -4.18
C ASP A 136 6.87 -8.48 -3.87
N TYR A 137 7.35 -8.42 -2.63
CA TYR A 137 8.23 -7.38 -2.13
C TYR A 137 9.56 -7.95 -1.68
N TYR A 138 10.64 -7.34 -2.16
CA TYR A 138 11.96 -7.53 -1.58
C TYR A 138 12.06 -6.72 -0.29
N ILE A 139 12.27 -7.39 0.83
CA ILE A 139 12.40 -6.77 2.14
C ILE A 139 13.88 -6.42 2.37
N MET A 140 14.14 -5.13 2.58
CA MET A 140 15.49 -4.64 2.81
C MET A 140 15.98 -5.07 4.20
N ASP A 141 17.31 -5.27 4.32
CA ASP A 141 17.94 -5.36 5.63
C ASP A 141 17.87 -4.03 6.40
N ALA A 142 18.26 -4.05 7.68
CA ALA A 142 18.15 -2.88 8.54
C ALA A 142 19.02 -1.71 8.07
N GLU A 143 20.23 -2.01 7.57
CA GLU A 143 21.19 -1.00 7.12
C GLU A 143 20.68 -0.29 5.86
N ARG A 144 20.23 -1.06 4.86
CA ARG A 144 19.63 -0.52 3.63
C ARG A 144 18.35 0.26 3.90
N SER A 145 17.48 -0.25 4.79
CA SER A 145 16.27 0.47 5.18
C SER A 145 16.59 1.83 5.77
N LYS A 146 17.56 1.90 6.68
CA LYS A 146 18.04 3.16 7.25
C LYS A 146 18.67 4.08 6.20
N ALA A 147 19.48 3.51 5.28
CA ALA A 147 20.08 4.27 4.18
C ALA A 147 19.02 4.85 3.22
N MET A 148 17.84 4.23 3.09
CA MET A 148 16.69 4.72 2.34
C MET A 148 15.86 5.76 3.11
N GLY A 149 16.21 6.09 4.35
CA GLY A 149 15.48 7.04 5.19
C GLY A 149 14.32 6.43 5.96
N PHE A 150 14.19 5.10 5.95
CA PHE A 150 13.19 4.41 6.74
C PHE A 150 13.53 4.49 8.22
N SER A 151 12.61 4.99 9.04
CA SER A 151 12.69 4.93 10.49
C SER A 151 11.96 3.66 11.00
N SER A 152 10.99 3.79 11.86
CA SER A 152 10.14 2.68 12.27
C SER A 152 8.71 3.16 12.41
N PHE A 153 7.76 2.24 12.39
CA PHE A 153 6.37 2.57 12.72
C PHE A 153 6.13 2.77 14.24
N GLY A 154 7.20 2.96 15.04
CA GLY A 154 7.12 3.14 16.48
C GLY A 154 6.76 1.85 17.23
N ASP A 155 6.45 1.98 18.54
CA ASP A 155 6.21 0.84 19.44
C ASP A 155 4.97 0.01 19.08
N ALA A 156 4.03 0.54 18.33
CA ALA A 156 2.88 -0.21 17.84
C ALA A 156 3.27 -1.39 16.95
N ALA A 157 4.49 -1.35 16.39
CA ALA A 157 5.07 -2.45 15.62
C ALA A 157 5.58 -3.62 16.50
N ASN A 158 5.55 -3.55 17.83
CA ASN A 158 6.07 -4.59 18.73
C ASN A 158 5.05 -5.67 19.11
N GLY A 159 3.80 -5.58 18.63
CA GLY A 159 2.76 -6.58 18.85
C GLY A 159 2.90 -7.80 17.95
N ALA A 160 2.97 -8.95 18.55
CA ALA A 160 2.81 -10.33 18.08
C ALA A 160 3.06 -10.61 16.58
N GLY A 161 4.10 -11.37 16.26
CA GLY A 161 4.25 -12.06 14.98
C GLY A 161 5.44 -11.67 14.13
N ARG A 162 6.37 -10.87 14.62
CA ARG A 162 7.62 -10.58 13.89
C ARG A 162 8.46 -11.85 13.76
N LYS A 163 8.47 -12.42 12.57
CA LYS A 163 9.53 -13.36 12.22
C LYS A 163 10.78 -12.52 11.91
N SER A 164 11.85 -12.72 12.70
CA SER A 164 13.15 -12.15 12.42
C SER A 164 13.64 -12.69 11.09
N PHE A 165 14.01 -11.80 10.17
CA PHE A 165 14.90 -12.17 9.08
C PHE A 165 16.30 -12.30 9.66
N ALA A 166 16.86 -13.47 9.54
CA ALA A 166 18.29 -13.71 9.80
C ALA A 166 19.13 -13.14 8.65
#